data_0e7320cbc4f47ffecd804e514aba4967
#
_entry.id   0e7320cbc4f47ffecd804e514aba4967
#
_cell.length_a   1.000
_cell.length_b   1.000
_cell.length_c   1.000
_cell.angle_alpha   90.00
_cell.angle_beta   90.00
_cell.angle_gamma   90.00
#
_symmetry.space_group_name_H-M   'P 1'
#
loop_
_entity.id
_entity.type
_entity.pdbx_description
1 polymer ?
#
loop_
_entity_poly.entity_id
_entity_poly.type
_entity_poly.pdbx_seq_one_letter_code
_entity_poly.pdbx_strand_id
1 'polypeptide(L)'
;MNDTVEYQRLAEYRNRKANWKKWGPYLSERSWGTVREDYSIDGSAWDYFPHDHARSRAYRWGEDGIAGISDRYQYICFALALWNGKDPILKERMFGLTGSEGNHGEDVKEYYFYLDSTPTHSYMKMLYKYPQAVYPYTDLVSENRRRGFSDYEYELLDTGVFKDNRYFDVMIEYAKADPDDILAKIIVFNRAPEAAECIVLPSLWFRNTWSWGYENGPMNDVPGKPILKQTPTSAQHAAVEIKHPAAGNYYLYAENADDLLFTENETNFARFDSSANGHPYVKDAFHRYLINGEKDVVNPSREGTKVAALYRGHIDPGMSRTIRLRLTGAGHNEPFAEFDTIFTQRLAEADAFYNAIQKPGLSEDEKRVQRQALAGMLWTKQFFYYNIEQWLHGDPGFKPVPKRRRQGRNSEWQHLNNFDIIS
;
A
#
# COMPACT_ATOMS: atom_id res chain seq x y z
N MET A 1 31.73 13.15 -8.88
CA MET A 1 30.69 12.26 -8.34
C MET A 1 29.38 12.95 -7.94
N ASN A 2 29.34 14.28 -7.78
CA ASN A 2 28.17 14.98 -7.21
C ASN A 2 27.35 15.78 -8.25
N ASP A 3 27.36 15.40 -9.51
CA ASP A 3 26.85 16.25 -10.60
C ASP A 3 25.56 15.72 -11.26
N THR A 4 24.94 14.67 -10.70
CA THR A 4 23.70 14.16 -11.24
C THR A 4 22.48 14.92 -10.69
N VAL A 5 21.39 14.94 -11.44
CA VAL A 5 20.14 15.61 -11.02
C VAL A 5 19.60 15.05 -9.69
N GLU A 6 19.79 13.76 -9.42
CA GLU A 6 19.39 13.17 -8.14
C GLU A 6 20.21 13.71 -6.96
N TYR A 7 21.52 13.98 -7.14
CA TYR A 7 22.32 14.67 -6.11
C TYR A 7 21.86 16.12 -5.91
N GLN A 8 21.42 16.79 -6.96
CA GLN A 8 20.85 18.15 -6.84
C GLN A 8 19.56 18.12 -6.01
N ARG A 9 18.65 17.15 -6.24
CA ARG A 9 17.44 16.96 -5.43
C ARG A 9 17.74 16.65 -3.96
N LEU A 10 18.76 15.84 -3.72
CA LEU A 10 19.23 15.59 -2.34
C LEU A 10 19.76 16.86 -1.67
N ALA A 11 20.46 17.72 -2.41
CA ALA A 11 20.94 19.00 -1.92
C ALA A 11 19.78 19.99 -1.67
N GLU A 12 18.79 20.04 -2.57
CA GLU A 12 17.57 20.84 -2.40
C GLU A 12 16.82 20.41 -1.14
N TYR A 13 16.62 19.11 -0.92
CA TYR A 13 16.00 18.58 0.28
C TYR A 13 16.78 18.93 1.55
N ARG A 14 18.12 18.72 1.57
CA ARG A 14 18.99 19.05 2.69
C ARG A 14 18.94 20.54 3.04
N ASN A 15 18.91 21.39 2.02
CA ASN A 15 18.87 22.84 2.15
C ASN A 15 17.43 23.38 2.33
N ARG A 16 16.43 22.51 2.50
CA ARG A 16 15.01 22.87 2.66
C ARG A 16 14.43 23.74 1.53
N LYS A 17 14.97 23.60 0.31
CA LYS A 17 14.48 24.31 -0.88
C LYS A 17 13.30 23.61 -1.54
N ALA A 18 13.32 22.25 -1.56
CA ALA A 18 12.24 21.43 -2.07
C ALA A 18 12.15 20.13 -1.26
N ASN A 19 10.93 19.73 -0.90
CA ASN A 19 10.69 18.56 -0.04
C ASN A 19 10.55 17.27 -0.87
N TRP A 20 11.59 16.91 -1.63
CA TRP A 20 11.57 15.72 -2.50
C TRP A 20 11.27 14.41 -1.79
N LYS A 21 11.51 14.31 -0.46
CA LYS A 21 11.19 13.13 0.35
C LYS A 21 9.85 13.23 1.07
N LYS A 22 8.98 14.19 0.72
CA LYS A 22 7.63 14.29 1.27
C LYS A 22 6.82 13.02 0.98
N TRP A 23 6.88 12.55 -0.24
CA TRP A 23 6.26 11.30 -0.69
C TRP A 23 7.31 10.22 -0.90
N GLY A 24 6.98 8.99 -0.51
CA GLY A 24 7.87 7.85 -0.68
C GLY A 24 7.14 6.53 -0.39
N PRO A 25 7.85 5.40 -0.44
CA PRO A 25 7.30 4.07 -0.17
C PRO A 25 7.15 3.84 1.34
N TYR A 26 6.43 4.72 2.03
CA TYR A 26 6.29 4.68 3.48
C TYR A 26 5.16 3.77 3.95
N LEU A 27 4.44 3.13 3.02
CA LEU A 27 3.53 2.02 3.27
C LEU A 27 4.30 0.71 3.10
N SER A 28 4.36 -0.08 4.15
CA SER A 28 4.90 -1.44 4.03
C SER A 28 3.88 -2.35 3.36
N GLU A 29 4.32 -3.31 2.58
CA GLU A 29 3.44 -4.35 2.02
C GLU A 29 2.77 -5.21 3.10
N ARG A 30 3.24 -5.14 4.34
CA ARG A 30 2.90 -6.01 5.46
C ARG A 30 2.73 -5.32 6.81
N SER A 31 2.42 -4.02 6.84
CA SER A 31 2.25 -3.26 8.10
C SER A 31 1.14 -3.81 9.00
N TRP A 32 0.13 -4.50 8.41
CA TRP A 32 -0.92 -5.15 9.19
C TRP A 32 -0.38 -6.11 10.26
N GLY A 33 0.81 -6.68 10.06
CA GLY A 33 1.51 -7.49 11.05
C GLY A 33 1.91 -6.69 12.30
N THR A 34 2.30 -5.44 12.15
CA THR A 34 2.75 -4.60 13.28
C THR A 34 1.61 -4.09 14.16
N VAL A 35 0.38 -4.05 13.65
CA VAL A 35 -0.80 -3.61 14.42
C VAL A 35 -1.40 -4.69 15.30
N ARG A 36 -0.94 -5.94 15.21
CA ARG A 36 -1.43 -7.06 16.01
C ARG A 36 -1.33 -6.77 17.51
N GLU A 37 -0.28 -6.09 17.92
CA GLU A 37 -0.06 -5.71 19.31
C GLU A 37 -1.17 -4.82 19.86
N ASP A 38 -1.70 -3.92 19.03
CA ASP A 38 -2.81 -3.03 19.41
C ASP A 38 -4.11 -3.81 19.71
N TYR A 39 -4.36 -4.87 18.97
CA TYR A 39 -5.57 -5.69 19.14
C TYR A 39 -5.40 -6.87 20.10
N SER A 40 -4.17 -7.17 20.55
CA SER A 40 -3.93 -8.24 21.51
C SER A 40 -4.30 -7.83 22.93
N ILE A 41 -4.74 -8.79 23.74
CA ILE A 41 -5.14 -8.56 25.14
C ILE A 41 -3.92 -8.23 26.01
N ASP A 42 -2.77 -8.83 25.71
CA ASP A 42 -1.57 -8.84 26.55
C ASP A 42 -0.29 -8.39 25.82
N GLY A 43 -0.41 -7.88 24.59
CA GLY A 43 0.71 -7.46 23.78
C GLY A 43 1.38 -8.60 23.00
N SER A 44 0.77 -9.80 22.93
CA SER A 44 1.24 -10.88 22.06
C SER A 44 0.87 -10.58 20.61
N ALA A 45 1.82 -9.99 19.86
CA ALA A 45 1.58 -9.56 18.49
C ALA A 45 1.58 -10.72 17.49
N TRP A 46 2.29 -11.80 17.79
CA TRP A 46 2.62 -12.84 16.82
C TRP A 46 1.45 -13.73 16.39
N ASP A 47 0.46 -13.92 17.24
CA ASP A 47 -0.67 -14.84 17.03
C ASP A 47 -2.01 -14.13 16.88
N TYR A 48 -1.99 -12.81 16.95
CA TYR A 48 -3.20 -12.01 16.92
C TYR A 48 -3.34 -11.27 15.61
N PHE A 49 -4.55 -11.15 15.09
CA PHE A 49 -4.85 -10.41 13.88
C PHE A 49 -4.43 -11.10 12.57
N PRO A 50 -5.12 -12.17 12.15
CA PRO A 50 -4.83 -12.87 10.89
C PRO A 50 -5.08 -11.99 9.66
N HIS A 51 -4.45 -12.34 8.54
CA HIS A 51 -4.56 -11.63 7.26
C HIS A 51 -6.01 -11.34 6.85
N ASP A 52 -6.93 -12.29 7.05
CA ASP A 52 -8.35 -12.12 6.70
C ASP A 52 -9.02 -10.96 7.45
N HIS A 53 -8.59 -10.64 8.67
CA HIS A 53 -9.12 -9.50 9.42
C HIS A 53 -8.64 -8.15 8.87
N ALA A 54 -7.46 -8.10 8.28
CA ALA A 54 -6.83 -6.86 7.81
C ALA A 54 -7.67 -6.10 6.78
N ARG A 55 -8.42 -6.82 5.92
CA ARG A 55 -9.30 -6.17 4.93
C ARG A 55 -10.45 -5.36 5.54
N SER A 56 -10.87 -5.70 6.76
CA SER A 56 -12.05 -5.11 7.40
C SER A 56 -11.72 -4.20 8.59
N ARG A 57 -10.46 -4.16 9.05
CA ARG A 57 -10.01 -3.27 10.13
C ARG A 57 -9.24 -2.08 9.60
N ALA A 58 -9.62 -0.87 10.01
CA ALA A 58 -8.77 0.31 9.85
C ALA A 58 -7.63 0.24 10.85
N TYR A 59 -6.40 0.48 10.40
CA TYR A 59 -5.21 0.32 11.22
C TYR A 59 -4.97 1.56 12.08
N ARG A 60 -4.43 1.33 13.28
CA ARG A 60 -4.08 2.41 14.18
C ARG A 60 -2.63 2.89 13.97
N TRP A 61 -1.68 1.96 13.92
CA TRP A 61 -0.25 2.28 14.02
C TRP A 61 0.45 2.48 12.67
N GLY A 62 -0.19 2.13 11.61
CA GLY A 62 0.34 2.26 10.25
C GLY A 62 -0.64 1.72 9.24
N GLU A 63 -0.27 1.75 7.99
CA GLU A 63 -1.08 1.24 6.87
C GLU A 63 -0.22 0.35 5.98
N ASP A 64 -0.86 -0.54 5.23
CA ASP A 64 -0.23 -1.43 4.27
C ASP A 64 -0.84 -1.29 2.87
N GLY A 65 -0.13 -1.82 1.88
CA GLY A 65 -0.61 -1.85 0.50
C GLY A 65 0.46 -2.33 -0.48
N ILE A 66 0.04 -2.94 -1.59
CA ILE A 66 0.96 -3.42 -2.63
C ILE A 66 1.54 -2.23 -3.37
N ALA A 67 2.89 -2.16 -3.47
CA ALA A 67 3.63 -1.05 -4.05
C ALA A 67 3.18 0.32 -3.51
N GLY A 68 2.88 0.37 -2.21
CA GLY A 68 2.28 1.53 -1.58
C GLY A 68 3.21 2.72 -1.47
N ILE A 69 2.65 3.91 -1.64
CA ILE A 69 3.29 5.19 -1.37
C ILE A 69 2.41 6.04 -0.45
N SER A 70 3.03 6.89 0.34
CA SER A 70 2.31 7.91 1.14
C SER A 70 3.16 9.16 1.32
N ASP A 71 2.53 10.23 1.81
CA ASP A 71 3.30 11.28 2.45
C ASP A 71 3.98 10.75 3.73
N ARG A 72 4.99 11.48 4.24
CA ARG A 72 5.79 11.03 5.38
C ARG A 72 5.02 10.85 6.70
N TYR A 73 3.78 11.29 6.79
CA TYR A 73 2.90 11.15 7.97
C TYR A 73 1.76 10.17 7.75
N GLN A 74 1.72 9.54 6.57
CA GLN A 74 0.61 8.67 6.15
C GLN A 74 -0.77 9.34 6.24
N TYR A 75 -0.86 10.62 5.99
CA TYR A 75 -2.15 11.28 5.87
C TYR A 75 -2.91 10.82 4.63
N ILE A 76 -2.19 10.72 3.50
CA ILE A 76 -2.72 10.27 2.22
C ILE A 76 -1.91 9.06 1.78
N CYS A 77 -2.59 7.95 1.58
CA CYS A 77 -2.02 6.67 1.19
C CYS A 77 -2.50 6.27 -0.21
N PHE A 78 -1.61 5.73 -1.03
CA PHE A 78 -1.93 5.20 -2.35
C PHE A 78 -1.25 3.85 -2.53
N ALA A 79 -2.01 2.84 -2.98
CA ALA A 79 -1.49 1.51 -3.27
C ALA A 79 -2.35 0.80 -4.32
N LEU A 80 -1.90 -0.38 -4.74
CA LEU A 80 -2.58 -1.19 -5.73
C LEU A 80 -3.41 -2.27 -5.04
N ALA A 81 -4.62 -2.51 -5.56
CA ALA A 81 -5.38 -3.73 -5.33
C ALA A 81 -5.65 -4.46 -6.64
N LEU A 82 -5.77 -5.79 -6.58
CA LEU A 82 -5.94 -6.67 -7.74
C LEU A 82 -7.00 -7.75 -7.47
N TRP A 83 -7.68 -8.19 -8.53
CA TRP A 83 -8.50 -9.39 -8.49
C TRP A 83 -8.44 -10.14 -9.82
N ASN A 84 -8.23 -11.46 -9.76
CA ASN A 84 -8.12 -12.35 -10.90
C ASN A 84 -9.43 -13.10 -11.23
N GLY A 85 -10.55 -12.67 -10.67
CA GLY A 85 -11.84 -13.36 -10.84
C GLY A 85 -12.01 -14.66 -10.03
N LYS A 86 -10.97 -15.13 -9.31
CA LYS A 86 -10.97 -16.42 -8.60
C LYS A 86 -10.46 -16.32 -7.17
N ASP A 87 -9.62 -15.35 -6.84
CA ASP A 87 -9.10 -15.13 -5.49
C ASP A 87 -10.29 -14.85 -4.53
N PRO A 88 -10.44 -15.60 -3.43
CA PRO A 88 -11.51 -15.37 -2.46
C PRO A 88 -11.31 -14.09 -1.64
N ILE A 89 -10.15 -13.46 -1.70
CA ILE A 89 -9.84 -12.20 -1.01
C ILE A 89 -9.32 -11.19 -2.03
N LEU A 90 -9.88 -9.97 -2.05
CA LEU A 90 -9.33 -8.88 -2.84
C LEU A 90 -7.88 -8.65 -2.43
N LYS A 91 -6.97 -8.74 -3.38
CA LYS A 91 -5.53 -8.60 -3.15
C LYS A 91 -5.18 -7.11 -2.99
N GLU A 92 -5.36 -6.60 -1.78
CA GLU A 92 -5.01 -5.22 -1.38
C GLU A 92 -3.68 -5.18 -0.60
N ARG A 93 -3.20 -6.32 -0.12
CA ARG A 93 -1.99 -6.48 0.70
C ARG A 93 -1.38 -7.85 0.49
N MET A 94 -0.10 -7.97 0.83
CA MET A 94 0.61 -9.25 0.77
C MET A 94 0.05 -10.21 1.82
N PHE A 95 -0.12 -11.47 1.45
CA PHE A 95 -0.43 -12.54 2.39
C PHE A 95 0.83 -12.96 3.14
N GLY A 96 0.69 -13.14 4.44
CA GLY A 96 1.74 -13.68 5.28
C GLY A 96 1.15 -14.52 6.41
N LEU A 97 1.95 -15.45 6.93
CA LEU A 97 1.61 -16.29 8.07
C LEU A 97 1.78 -15.52 9.38
N THR A 98 0.96 -15.83 10.37
CA THR A 98 1.21 -15.44 11.77
C THR A 98 2.24 -16.37 12.39
N GLY A 99 2.76 -16.04 13.59
CA GLY A 99 3.74 -16.87 14.28
C GLY A 99 3.30 -18.31 14.49
N SER A 100 2.02 -18.52 14.83
CA SER A 100 1.44 -19.86 15.05
C SER A 100 1.01 -20.58 13.76
N GLU A 101 1.00 -19.90 12.63
CA GLU A 101 0.67 -20.47 11.32
C GLU A 101 1.88 -20.98 10.56
N GLY A 102 3.10 -20.51 10.90
CA GLY A 102 4.36 -20.91 10.29
C GLY A 102 5.18 -21.85 11.16
N ASN A 103 5.97 -22.71 10.56
CA ASN A 103 6.91 -23.58 11.30
C ASN A 103 8.22 -22.87 11.69
N HIS A 104 8.52 -21.72 11.07
CA HIS A 104 9.67 -20.87 11.39
C HIS A 104 9.25 -19.46 11.86
N GLY A 105 7.99 -19.26 12.19
CA GLY A 105 7.44 -18.00 12.67
C GLY A 105 6.66 -17.23 11.59
N GLU A 106 6.67 -15.91 11.70
CA GLU A 106 5.96 -15.03 10.79
C GLU A 106 6.71 -14.87 9.47
N ASP A 107 6.00 -15.06 8.33
CA ASP A 107 6.60 -14.95 7.01
C ASP A 107 5.61 -14.53 5.91
N VAL A 108 6.11 -13.83 4.88
CA VAL A 108 5.35 -13.47 3.67
C VAL A 108 5.40 -14.60 2.66
N LYS A 109 4.24 -15.02 2.19
CA LYS A 109 4.08 -16.07 1.17
C LYS A 109 3.65 -15.48 -0.17
N GLU A 110 4.41 -14.50 -0.67
CA GLU A 110 4.15 -13.78 -1.92
C GLU A 110 5.45 -13.59 -2.72
N TYR A 111 5.36 -13.38 -4.03
CA TYR A 111 6.51 -13.07 -4.88
C TYR A 111 6.43 -11.64 -5.41
N TYR A 112 7.31 -10.80 -4.89
CA TYR A 112 7.47 -9.41 -5.28
C TYR A 112 8.94 -9.00 -5.26
N PHE A 113 9.29 -8.00 -6.07
CA PHE A 113 10.68 -7.61 -6.30
C PHE A 113 10.79 -6.10 -6.41
N TYR A 114 11.58 -5.48 -5.57
CA TYR A 114 11.96 -4.08 -5.70
C TYR A 114 13.06 -3.96 -6.77
N LEU A 115 12.71 -3.36 -7.89
CA LEU A 115 13.62 -3.33 -9.04
C LEU A 115 14.42 -2.04 -9.09
N ASP A 116 13.86 -0.92 -8.64
CA ASP A 116 14.51 0.38 -8.68
C ASP A 116 13.92 1.35 -7.65
N SER A 117 14.75 2.23 -7.12
CA SER A 117 14.35 3.42 -6.39
C SER A 117 15.51 4.40 -6.27
N THR A 118 15.28 5.69 -6.53
CA THR A 118 16.26 6.73 -6.25
C THR A 118 16.16 7.20 -4.79
N PRO A 119 17.22 7.79 -4.20
CA PRO A 119 17.22 8.26 -2.81
C PRO A 119 16.15 9.29 -2.44
N THR A 120 15.67 10.08 -3.42
CA THR A 120 14.56 11.03 -3.24
C THR A 120 13.21 10.45 -3.65
N HIS A 121 13.18 9.17 -4.06
CA HIS A 121 11.98 8.53 -4.60
C HIS A 121 11.42 9.27 -5.83
N SER A 122 12.30 9.95 -6.59
CA SER A 122 11.90 10.62 -7.84
C SER A 122 11.57 9.65 -8.97
N TYR A 123 12.13 8.43 -8.89
CA TYR A 123 11.75 7.27 -9.69
C TYR A 123 11.77 6.02 -8.81
N MET A 124 10.75 5.17 -8.96
CA MET A 124 10.64 3.89 -8.26
C MET A 124 10.00 2.84 -9.17
N LYS A 125 10.39 1.56 -8.98
CA LYS A 125 9.87 0.44 -9.75
C LYS A 125 9.80 -0.83 -8.92
N MET A 126 8.65 -1.51 -8.98
CA MET A 126 8.38 -2.79 -8.31
C MET A 126 7.70 -3.76 -9.27
N LEU A 127 7.98 -5.05 -9.12
CA LEU A 127 7.30 -6.15 -9.78
C LEU A 127 6.57 -7.00 -8.73
N TYR A 128 5.30 -7.28 -8.96
CA TYR A 128 4.52 -8.27 -8.21
C TYR A 128 4.05 -9.38 -9.13
N LYS A 129 4.14 -10.65 -8.68
CA LYS A 129 3.66 -11.82 -9.44
C LYS A 129 2.34 -12.29 -8.87
N TYR A 130 1.25 -12.08 -9.61
CA TYR A 130 -0.10 -12.42 -9.18
C TYR A 130 -0.60 -13.70 -9.89
N PRO A 131 -0.90 -14.80 -9.15
CA PRO A 131 -1.44 -16.02 -9.73
C PRO A 131 -2.79 -15.79 -10.41
N GLN A 132 -3.10 -16.59 -11.45
CA GLN A 132 -4.40 -16.62 -12.13
C GLN A 132 -5.34 -17.69 -11.59
N ALA A 133 -4.90 -18.47 -10.62
CA ALA A 133 -5.69 -19.46 -9.90
C ALA A 133 -6.31 -18.87 -8.62
N VAL A 134 -7.13 -19.67 -7.93
CA VAL A 134 -7.52 -19.42 -6.54
C VAL A 134 -6.26 -19.34 -5.71
N TYR A 135 -6.12 -18.26 -4.92
CA TYR A 135 -4.94 -18.10 -4.07
C TYR A 135 -4.96 -19.12 -2.92
N PRO A 136 -3.88 -19.85 -2.67
CA PRO A 136 -3.88 -21.03 -1.79
C PRO A 136 -3.70 -20.70 -0.29
N TYR A 137 -4.47 -19.75 0.26
CA TYR A 137 -4.35 -19.30 1.65
C TYR A 137 -4.41 -20.44 2.67
N THR A 138 -5.42 -21.30 2.56
CA THR A 138 -5.64 -22.40 3.51
C THR A 138 -4.55 -23.46 3.40
N ASP A 139 -4.09 -23.76 2.20
CA ASP A 139 -3.05 -24.75 1.94
C ASP A 139 -1.71 -24.30 2.57
N LEU A 140 -1.33 -23.03 2.33
CA LEU A 140 -0.13 -22.44 2.94
C LEU A 140 -0.16 -22.49 4.47
N VAL A 141 -1.29 -22.13 5.08
CA VAL A 141 -1.43 -22.20 6.56
C VAL A 141 -1.39 -23.63 7.06
N SER A 142 -2.16 -24.54 6.42
CA SER A 142 -2.30 -25.91 6.91
C SER A 142 -1.00 -26.70 6.80
N GLU A 143 -0.30 -26.55 5.68
CA GLU A 143 0.93 -27.28 5.45
C GLU A 143 2.08 -26.76 6.32
N ASN A 144 2.24 -25.43 6.47
CA ASN A 144 3.27 -24.90 7.35
C ASN A 144 3.02 -25.27 8.83
N ARG A 145 1.77 -25.26 9.31
CA ARG A 145 1.43 -25.75 10.66
C ARG A 145 1.75 -27.23 10.87
N ARG A 146 1.63 -28.05 9.82
CA ARG A 146 1.92 -29.48 9.90
C ARG A 146 3.41 -29.77 9.99
N ARG A 147 4.26 -28.88 9.45
CA ARG A 147 5.71 -29.03 9.41
C ARG A 147 6.34 -28.74 10.76
N GLY A 148 7.38 -29.48 11.11
CA GLY A 148 8.20 -29.23 12.30
C GLY A 148 9.29 -28.19 12.03
N PHE A 149 9.94 -27.75 13.09
CA PHE A 149 11.03 -26.74 13.01
C PHE A 149 12.22 -27.21 12.13
N SER A 150 12.44 -28.53 12.02
CA SER A 150 13.49 -29.08 11.16
C SER A 150 13.10 -29.24 9.70
N ASP A 151 11.84 -29.02 9.34
CA ASP A 151 11.35 -29.13 7.98
C ASP A 151 11.56 -27.80 7.26
N TYR A 152 11.76 -27.86 5.94
CA TYR A 152 11.73 -26.65 5.12
C TYR A 152 10.35 -26.00 5.15
N GLU A 153 10.30 -24.68 5.03
CA GLU A 153 9.04 -23.97 4.87
C GLU A 153 8.32 -24.42 3.59
N TYR A 154 6.99 -24.35 3.64
CA TYR A 154 6.15 -24.56 2.44
C TYR A 154 5.88 -23.21 1.81
N GLU A 155 6.38 -23.03 0.60
CA GLU A 155 6.36 -21.79 -0.12
C GLU A 155 5.23 -21.74 -1.17
N LEU A 156 4.91 -20.53 -1.63
CA LEU A 156 3.90 -20.35 -2.67
C LEU A 156 4.22 -21.12 -3.97
N LEU A 157 5.52 -21.29 -4.31
CA LEU A 157 5.94 -22.11 -5.44
C LEU A 157 5.59 -23.59 -5.26
N ASP A 158 5.66 -24.11 -4.04
CA ASP A 158 5.39 -25.52 -3.75
C ASP A 158 3.92 -25.88 -3.96
N THR A 159 3.02 -24.90 -3.88
CA THR A 159 1.58 -25.10 -4.15
C THR A 159 1.28 -25.37 -5.63
N GLY A 160 2.23 -25.12 -6.55
CA GLY A 160 2.05 -25.24 -7.97
C GLY A 160 1.17 -24.14 -8.60
N VAL A 161 0.83 -23.07 -7.88
CA VAL A 161 -0.08 -22.00 -8.34
C VAL A 161 0.44 -21.24 -9.56
N PHE A 162 1.76 -21.29 -9.82
CA PHE A 162 2.41 -20.70 -11.00
C PHE A 162 2.64 -21.69 -12.17
N LYS A 163 2.09 -22.91 -12.06
CA LYS A 163 2.26 -23.93 -13.11
C LYS A 163 1.80 -23.41 -14.46
N ASP A 164 2.52 -23.80 -15.52
CA ASP A 164 2.26 -23.42 -16.90
C ASP A 164 2.28 -21.90 -17.14
N ASN A 165 3.05 -21.15 -16.35
CA ASN A 165 3.13 -19.69 -16.39
C ASN A 165 1.78 -18.96 -16.19
N ARG A 166 0.80 -19.56 -15.49
CA ARG A 166 -0.52 -18.99 -15.26
C ARG A 166 -0.50 -17.94 -14.18
N TYR A 167 0.13 -16.80 -14.48
CA TYR A 167 0.23 -15.65 -13.60
C TYR A 167 0.32 -14.34 -14.39
N PHE A 168 0.11 -13.24 -13.69
CA PHE A 168 0.37 -11.89 -14.18
C PHE A 168 1.68 -11.38 -13.60
N ASP A 169 2.54 -10.78 -14.44
CA ASP A 169 3.55 -9.85 -13.96
C ASP A 169 2.91 -8.47 -13.89
N VAL A 170 2.83 -7.93 -12.69
CA VAL A 170 2.30 -6.59 -12.43
C VAL A 170 3.48 -5.68 -12.12
N MET A 171 3.81 -4.81 -13.07
CA MET A 171 4.88 -3.82 -12.95
C MET A 171 4.29 -2.50 -12.50
N ILE A 172 4.79 -1.95 -11.42
CA ILE A 172 4.38 -0.65 -10.89
C ILE A 172 5.58 0.28 -10.94
N GLU A 173 5.40 1.43 -11.58
CA GLU A 173 6.41 2.47 -11.67
C GLU A 173 5.84 3.80 -11.18
N TYR A 174 6.65 4.54 -10.45
CA TYR A 174 6.36 5.91 -10.02
C TYR A 174 7.41 6.88 -10.54
N ALA A 175 6.97 8.03 -11.03
CA ALA A 175 7.85 9.12 -11.44
C ALA A 175 7.32 10.46 -10.89
N LYS A 176 8.16 11.22 -10.20
CA LYS A 176 7.78 12.54 -9.70
C LYS A 176 8.07 13.61 -10.74
N ALA A 177 7.05 14.34 -11.15
CA ALA A 177 7.24 15.59 -11.90
C ALA A 177 7.80 16.68 -10.98
N ASP A 178 7.26 16.74 -9.74
CA ASP A 178 7.59 17.70 -8.68
C ASP A 178 7.47 17.01 -7.31
N PRO A 179 7.97 17.55 -6.19
CA PRO A 179 7.76 17.00 -4.84
C PRO A 179 6.32 16.62 -4.50
N ASP A 180 5.34 17.35 -5.02
CA ASP A 180 3.90 17.13 -4.80
C ASP A 180 3.14 16.72 -6.07
N ASP A 181 3.84 16.13 -7.05
CA ASP A 181 3.27 15.69 -8.31
C ASP A 181 3.86 14.34 -8.73
N ILE A 182 3.06 13.29 -8.63
CA ILE A 182 3.47 11.89 -8.75
C ILE A 182 2.65 11.22 -9.85
N LEU A 183 3.34 10.65 -10.81
CA LEU A 183 2.76 9.83 -11.87
C LEU A 183 2.94 8.36 -11.49
N ALA A 184 1.88 7.57 -11.63
CA ALA A 184 1.90 6.13 -11.43
C ALA A 184 1.58 5.41 -12.75
N LYS A 185 2.41 4.45 -13.15
CA LYS A 185 2.23 3.61 -14.31
C LYS A 185 2.18 2.14 -13.87
N ILE A 186 1.05 1.48 -14.13
CA ILE A 186 0.83 0.08 -13.80
C ILE A 186 0.72 -0.69 -15.11
N ILE A 187 1.56 -1.72 -15.30
CA ILE A 187 1.55 -2.57 -16.48
C ILE A 187 1.28 -4.00 -16.03
N VAL A 188 0.18 -4.58 -16.48
CA VAL A 188 -0.18 -5.97 -16.19
C VAL A 188 0.10 -6.80 -17.43
N PHE A 189 1.06 -7.74 -17.34
CA PHE A 189 1.40 -8.69 -18.40
C PHE A 189 0.78 -10.04 -18.12
N ASN A 190 0.03 -10.58 -19.05
CA ASN A 190 -0.43 -11.97 -18.98
C ASN A 190 0.67 -12.93 -19.46
N ARG A 191 1.19 -13.76 -18.53
CA ARG A 191 2.22 -14.76 -18.85
C ARG A 191 1.64 -16.11 -19.26
N ALA A 192 0.33 -16.31 -19.06
CA ALA A 192 -0.34 -17.56 -19.39
C ALA A 192 -0.51 -17.75 -20.90
N PRO A 193 -0.73 -19.00 -21.34
CA PRO A 193 -1.05 -19.32 -22.73
C PRO A 193 -2.51 -19.02 -23.10
N GLU A 194 -3.37 -18.61 -22.15
CA GLU A 194 -4.76 -18.21 -22.39
C GLU A 194 -5.02 -16.77 -21.97
N ALA A 195 -6.10 -16.18 -22.50
CA ALA A 195 -6.63 -14.91 -22.01
C ALA A 195 -7.14 -15.05 -20.57
N ALA A 196 -6.87 -14.07 -19.74
CA ALA A 196 -7.26 -14.10 -18.33
C ALA A 196 -7.79 -12.75 -17.88
N GLU A 197 -8.79 -12.79 -17.00
CA GLU A 197 -9.35 -11.60 -16.37
C GLU A 197 -8.39 -11.06 -15.32
N CYS A 198 -8.18 -9.75 -15.35
CA CYS A 198 -7.51 -9.02 -14.29
C CYS A 198 -8.23 -7.71 -14.03
N ILE A 199 -8.77 -7.58 -12.84
CA ILE A 199 -9.33 -6.33 -12.36
C ILE A 199 -8.25 -5.62 -11.55
N VAL A 200 -8.02 -4.35 -11.89
CA VAL A 200 -6.99 -3.52 -11.28
C VAL A 200 -7.67 -2.34 -10.58
N LEU A 201 -7.34 -2.14 -9.31
CA LEU A 201 -7.91 -1.08 -8.47
C LEU A 201 -6.79 -0.28 -7.79
N PRO A 202 -6.18 0.69 -8.47
CA PRO A 202 -5.39 1.69 -7.80
C PRO A 202 -6.26 2.42 -6.78
N SER A 203 -5.87 2.38 -5.52
CA SER A 203 -6.68 2.85 -4.40
C SER A 203 -5.97 3.96 -3.64
N LEU A 204 -6.75 4.97 -3.23
CA LEU A 204 -6.28 6.06 -2.38
C LEU A 204 -7.18 6.17 -1.16
N TRP A 205 -6.56 6.35 0.00
CA TRP A 205 -7.30 6.50 1.26
C TRP A 205 -6.55 7.40 2.24
N PHE A 206 -7.27 7.85 3.26
CA PHE A 206 -6.66 8.51 4.41
C PHE A 206 -6.47 7.52 5.55
N ARG A 207 -5.31 7.55 6.23
CA ARG A 207 -5.12 6.82 7.48
C ARG A 207 -6.14 7.31 8.50
N ASN A 208 -6.92 6.40 9.06
CA ASN A 208 -8.00 6.76 9.98
C ASN A 208 -7.44 7.19 11.35
N THR A 209 -7.51 8.49 11.63
CA THR A 209 -7.21 9.09 12.93
C THR A 209 -8.44 9.77 13.53
N TRP A 210 -9.45 10.10 12.72
CA TRP A 210 -10.66 10.82 13.15
C TRP A 210 -11.58 10.00 14.05
N SER A 211 -11.55 8.66 13.95
CA SER A 211 -12.35 7.78 14.81
C SER A 211 -11.77 7.57 16.21
N TRP A 212 -10.58 8.07 16.50
CA TRP A 212 -9.92 7.89 17.81
C TRP A 212 -10.50 8.74 18.91
N GLY A 213 -11.28 9.79 18.59
CA GLY A 213 -12.02 10.59 19.56
C GLY A 213 -11.20 11.64 20.31
N TYR A 214 -10.03 12.03 19.82
CA TYR A 214 -9.25 13.13 20.39
C TYR A 214 -9.77 14.48 19.90
N GLU A 215 -9.95 15.44 20.81
CA GLU A 215 -10.35 16.82 20.47
C GLU A 215 -9.26 17.55 19.68
N ASN A 216 -8.01 17.35 20.04
CA ASN A 216 -6.84 17.78 19.28
C ASN A 216 -6.21 16.49 18.76
N GLY A 217 -6.08 16.30 17.48
CA GLY A 217 -5.60 15.06 16.92
C GLY A 217 -4.36 14.48 17.64
N PRO A 218 -4.17 13.16 17.63
CA PRO A 218 -3.16 12.47 18.45
C PRO A 218 -1.72 12.86 18.12
N MET A 219 -1.52 13.56 17.02
CA MET A 219 -0.23 14.06 16.53
C MET A 219 -0.17 15.60 16.50
N ASN A 220 -1.00 16.29 17.29
CA ASN A 220 -1.28 17.72 17.17
C ASN A 220 -1.82 18.11 15.78
N ASP A 221 -2.50 17.19 15.13
CA ASP A 221 -3.13 17.42 13.84
C ASP A 221 -4.33 18.35 13.97
N VAL A 222 -4.63 19.06 12.91
CA VAL A 222 -5.85 19.87 12.83
C VAL A 222 -7.05 18.90 12.87
N PRO A 223 -7.97 19.05 13.84
CA PRO A 223 -9.13 18.18 13.95
C PRO A 223 -10.03 18.31 12.71
N GLY A 224 -10.53 17.18 12.23
CA GLY A 224 -11.46 17.13 11.11
C GLY A 224 -11.32 15.84 10.31
N LYS A 225 -12.47 15.33 9.85
CA LYS A 225 -12.51 14.19 8.96
C LYS A 225 -12.12 14.65 7.55
N PRO A 226 -11.12 14.05 6.90
CA PRO A 226 -10.77 14.35 5.52
C PRO A 226 -11.84 13.82 4.55
N ILE A 227 -11.84 14.31 3.31
CA ILE A 227 -12.81 13.91 2.30
C ILE A 227 -12.18 13.73 0.92
N LEU A 228 -12.57 12.65 0.26
CA LEU A 228 -12.38 12.38 -1.16
C LEU A 228 -13.73 12.60 -1.85
N LYS A 229 -13.72 13.34 -2.97
CA LYS A 229 -14.95 13.58 -3.73
C LYS A 229 -14.68 13.52 -5.22
N GLN A 230 -15.54 12.81 -5.95
CA GLN A 230 -15.48 12.83 -7.40
C GLN A 230 -15.77 14.24 -7.91
N THR A 231 -14.92 14.73 -8.81
CA THR A 231 -15.16 15.98 -9.55
C THR A 231 -15.71 15.64 -10.93
N PRO A 232 -16.21 16.64 -11.68
CA PRO A 232 -16.63 16.40 -13.06
C PRO A 232 -15.53 15.70 -13.87
N THR A 233 -15.89 14.60 -14.52
CA THR A 233 -15.00 13.80 -15.34
C THR A 233 -14.96 14.31 -16.78
N SER A 234 -13.83 14.13 -17.46
CA SER A 234 -13.75 14.25 -18.91
C SER A 234 -14.01 12.90 -19.59
N ALA A 235 -14.11 12.90 -20.91
CA ALA A 235 -14.21 11.66 -21.67
C ALA A 235 -12.94 10.77 -21.56
N GLN A 236 -11.81 11.35 -21.14
CA GLN A 236 -10.50 10.70 -21.13
C GLN A 236 -9.99 10.36 -19.73
N HIS A 237 -10.51 10.99 -18.68
CA HIS A 237 -10.07 10.72 -17.31
C HIS A 237 -11.17 11.01 -16.28
N ALA A 238 -11.16 10.20 -15.23
CA ALA A 238 -11.89 10.49 -14.00
C ALA A 238 -10.98 11.28 -13.04
N ALA A 239 -11.58 12.12 -12.19
CA ALA A 239 -10.86 12.94 -11.24
C ALA A 239 -11.52 12.93 -9.86
N VAL A 240 -10.67 12.89 -8.82
CA VAL A 240 -11.05 12.94 -7.41
C VAL A 240 -10.36 14.12 -6.75
N GLU A 241 -11.14 15.01 -6.15
CA GLU A 241 -10.64 16.04 -5.26
C GLU A 241 -10.35 15.44 -3.88
N ILE A 242 -9.20 15.75 -3.32
CA ILE A 242 -8.68 15.24 -2.06
C ILE A 242 -8.50 16.42 -1.12
N LYS A 243 -9.21 16.43 0.02
CA LYS A 243 -9.08 17.47 1.04
C LYS A 243 -8.72 16.83 2.37
N HIS A 244 -7.53 17.16 2.88
CA HIS A 244 -7.08 16.70 4.17
C HIS A 244 -6.68 17.90 5.05
N PRO A 245 -7.19 18.02 6.31
CA PRO A 245 -6.95 19.18 7.15
C PRO A 245 -5.47 19.53 7.35
N ALA A 246 -4.60 18.53 7.49
CA ALA A 246 -3.17 18.72 7.71
C ALA A 246 -2.32 18.61 6.43
N ALA A 247 -2.68 17.73 5.48
CA ALA A 247 -1.90 17.55 4.25
C ALA A 247 -2.21 18.58 3.16
N GLY A 248 -3.38 19.24 3.25
CA GLY A 248 -3.85 20.17 2.22
C GLY A 248 -4.69 19.51 1.12
N ASN A 249 -4.75 20.17 -0.04
CA ASN A 249 -5.58 19.74 -1.16
C ASN A 249 -4.74 19.07 -2.25
N TYR A 250 -5.28 17.98 -2.80
CA TYR A 250 -4.69 17.23 -3.92
C TYR A 250 -5.77 16.82 -4.91
N TYR A 251 -5.34 16.27 -6.03
CA TYR A 251 -6.18 15.67 -7.06
C TYR A 251 -5.60 14.32 -7.46
N LEU A 252 -6.45 13.31 -7.60
CA LEU A 252 -6.12 12.05 -8.25
C LEU A 252 -6.82 12.01 -9.61
N TYR A 253 -6.04 11.89 -10.66
CA TYR A 253 -6.52 11.66 -12.02
C TYR A 253 -6.30 10.20 -12.41
N ALA A 254 -7.30 9.57 -13.02
CA ALA A 254 -7.27 8.18 -13.48
C ALA A 254 -7.66 8.12 -14.95
N GLU A 255 -6.68 7.79 -15.83
CA GLU A 255 -6.90 7.72 -17.28
C GLU A 255 -7.78 6.54 -17.63
N ASN A 256 -8.88 6.79 -18.37
CA ASN A 256 -9.80 5.76 -18.89
C ASN A 256 -10.26 4.72 -17.85
N ALA A 257 -10.49 5.13 -16.61
CA ALA A 257 -11.06 4.25 -15.59
C ALA A 257 -12.52 3.91 -15.94
N ASP A 258 -12.91 2.65 -15.77
CA ASP A 258 -14.28 2.18 -16.01
C ASP A 258 -15.26 2.77 -14.98
N ASP A 259 -14.82 2.96 -13.73
CA ASP A 259 -15.61 3.56 -12.66
C ASP A 259 -14.70 4.04 -11.50
N LEU A 260 -15.27 4.82 -10.58
CA LEU A 260 -14.66 5.15 -9.28
C LEU A 260 -15.55 4.58 -8.17
N LEU A 261 -14.98 3.80 -7.28
CA LEU A 261 -15.65 3.22 -6.11
C LEU A 261 -15.27 4.02 -4.86
N PHE A 262 -16.26 4.42 -4.06
CA PHE A 262 -16.03 5.18 -2.82
C PHE A 262 -16.53 4.44 -1.60
N THR A 263 -15.81 4.55 -0.49
CA THR A 263 -16.18 4.03 0.82
C THR A 263 -15.45 4.82 1.93
N GLU A 264 -15.65 4.42 3.18
CA GLU A 264 -14.90 4.93 4.32
C GLU A 264 -13.75 3.98 4.68
N ASN A 265 -12.59 4.54 5.05
CA ASN A 265 -11.53 3.77 5.71
C ASN A 265 -11.86 3.62 7.20
N GLU A 266 -12.95 2.93 7.49
CA GLU A 266 -13.45 2.65 8.84
C GLU A 266 -13.66 1.15 9.04
N THR A 267 -13.39 0.66 10.25
CA THR A 267 -13.52 -0.76 10.59
C THR A 267 -14.95 -1.25 10.42
N ASN A 268 -15.12 -2.42 9.79
CA ASN A 268 -16.40 -3.14 9.76
C ASN A 268 -16.60 -3.90 11.07
N PHE A 269 -17.11 -3.22 12.10
CA PHE A 269 -17.36 -3.81 13.43
C PHE A 269 -18.39 -4.93 13.39
N ALA A 270 -19.39 -4.83 12.51
CA ALA A 270 -20.41 -5.86 12.37
C ALA A 270 -19.86 -7.24 12.02
N ARG A 271 -18.67 -7.30 11.41
CA ARG A 271 -17.97 -8.54 11.09
C ARG A 271 -17.30 -9.19 12.31
N PHE A 272 -16.94 -8.42 13.33
CA PHE A 272 -16.07 -8.89 14.42
C PHE A 272 -16.81 -9.12 15.73
N ASP A 273 -17.68 -8.22 16.12
CA ASP A 273 -18.34 -8.25 17.43
C ASP A 273 -19.84 -7.99 17.36
N SER A 274 -20.43 -8.02 16.18
CA SER A 274 -21.83 -7.72 15.92
C SER A 274 -22.29 -6.31 16.35
N SER A 275 -21.34 -5.41 16.62
CA SER A 275 -21.64 -4.00 16.85
C SER A 275 -22.08 -3.34 15.55
N ALA A 276 -22.97 -2.37 15.63
CA ALA A 276 -23.35 -1.60 14.45
C ALA A 276 -22.17 -0.77 13.94
N ASN A 277 -22.01 -0.71 12.62
CA ASN A 277 -21.08 0.20 12.00
C ASN A 277 -21.55 1.65 12.16
N GLY A 278 -20.64 2.57 12.37
CA GLY A 278 -20.95 4.01 12.41
C GLY A 278 -21.35 4.57 11.04
N HIS A 279 -21.04 3.84 9.96
CA HIS A 279 -21.34 4.19 8.58
C HIS A 279 -21.71 2.94 7.77
N PRO A 280 -22.64 3.01 6.80
CA PRO A 280 -22.99 1.86 5.97
C PRO A 280 -21.87 1.40 5.04
N TYR A 281 -20.99 2.31 4.64
CA TYR A 281 -19.85 2.06 3.77
C TYR A 281 -18.59 1.97 4.62
N VAL A 282 -17.91 0.80 4.62
CA VAL A 282 -16.78 0.51 5.49
C VAL A 282 -15.61 -0.05 4.69
N LYS A 283 -14.44 -0.21 5.32
CA LYS A 283 -13.15 -0.50 4.67
C LYS A 283 -13.20 -1.63 3.64
N ASP A 284 -13.94 -2.70 3.89
CA ASP A 284 -14.02 -3.89 3.03
C ASP A 284 -15.07 -3.80 1.90
N ALA A 285 -15.63 -2.62 1.67
CA ALA A 285 -16.66 -2.44 0.64
C ALA A 285 -16.19 -2.88 -0.76
N PHE A 286 -14.95 -2.63 -1.14
CA PHE A 286 -14.46 -3.01 -2.48
C PHE A 286 -14.35 -4.52 -2.64
N HIS A 287 -13.94 -5.25 -1.59
CA HIS A 287 -13.97 -6.71 -1.55
C HIS A 287 -15.41 -7.22 -1.72
N ARG A 288 -16.34 -6.70 -0.93
CA ARG A 288 -17.75 -7.10 -0.96
C ARG A 288 -18.41 -6.78 -2.31
N TYR A 289 -18.09 -5.63 -2.88
CA TYR A 289 -18.60 -5.22 -4.19
C TYR A 289 -18.15 -6.14 -5.33
N LEU A 290 -16.85 -6.49 -5.37
CA LEU A 290 -16.28 -7.28 -6.47
C LEU A 290 -16.51 -8.78 -6.27
N ILE A 291 -16.20 -9.31 -5.09
CA ILE A 291 -16.16 -10.76 -4.83
C ILE A 291 -17.54 -11.28 -4.43
N ASN A 292 -18.25 -10.57 -3.54
CA ASN A 292 -19.58 -10.98 -3.09
C ASN A 292 -20.71 -10.47 -4.00
N GLY A 293 -20.42 -9.55 -4.93
CA GLY A 293 -21.42 -8.97 -5.83
C GLY A 293 -22.37 -7.96 -5.19
N GLU A 294 -22.07 -7.50 -3.97
CA GLU A 294 -22.90 -6.55 -3.20
C GLU A 294 -22.75 -5.13 -3.79
N LYS A 295 -23.80 -4.59 -4.41
CA LYS A 295 -23.70 -3.29 -5.10
C LYS A 295 -23.92 -2.09 -4.18
N ASP A 296 -24.69 -2.25 -3.11
CA ASP A 296 -25.10 -1.17 -2.21
C ASP A 296 -24.04 -0.85 -1.11
N VAL A 297 -22.88 -1.51 -1.15
CA VAL A 297 -21.82 -1.34 -0.14
C VAL A 297 -20.84 -0.23 -0.45
N VAL A 298 -20.89 0.31 -1.66
CA VAL A 298 -20.09 1.48 -2.08
C VAL A 298 -20.96 2.73 -2.09
N ASN A 299 -20.37 3.89 -1.74
CA ASN A 299 -21.12 5.12 -1.56
C ASN A 299 -21.60 5.70 -2.91
N PRO A 300 -22.92 5.74 -3.17
CA PRO A 300 -23.49 6.28 -4.40
C PRO A 300 -23.29 7.80 -4.53
N SER A 301 -23.05 8.51 -3.42
CA SER A 301 -22.78 9.97 -3.43
C SER A 301 -21.40 10.31 -3.97
N ARG A 302 -20.59 9.30 -4.32
CA ARG A 302 -19.26 9.47 -4.90
C ARG A 302 -18.31 10.32 -4.02
N GLU A 303 -18.36 10.06 -2.72
CA GLU A 303 -17.48 10.67 -1.72
C GLU A 303 -17.20 9.70 -0.57
N GLY A 304 -16.13 9.94 0.19
CA GLY A 304 -15.73 9.13 1.32
C GLY A 304 -14.29 9.40 1.76
N THR A 305 -13.69 8.47 2.48
CA THR A 305 -12.28 8.54 2.91
C THR A 305 -11.39 7.46 2.28
N LYS A 306 -11.98 6.63 1.39
CA LYS A 306 -11.27 5.65 0.56
C LYS A 306 -11.92 5.61 -0.82
N VAL A 307 -11.10 5.65 -1.88
CA VAL A 307 -11.52 5.54 -3.28
C VAL A 307 -10.66 4.55 -4.03
N ALA A 308 -11.25 3.84 -5.00
CA ALA A 308 -10.50 3.05 -5.97
C ALA A 308 -10.93 3.40 -7.40
N ALA A 309 -9.97 3.59 -8.29
CA ALA A 309 -10.23 3.61 -9.72
C ALA A 309 -10.34 2.17 -10.23
N LEU A 310 -11.43 1.84 -10.86
CA LEU A 310 -11.74 0.48 -11.30
C LEU A 310 -11.39 0.30 -12.78
N TYR A 311 -10.58 -0.72 -13.08
CA TYR A 311 -10.23 -1.13 -14.43
C TYR A 311 -10.52 -2.61 -14.61
N ARG A 312 -11.51 -2.94 -15.44
CA ARG A 312 -11.91 -4.32 -15.78
C ARG A 312 -11.36 -4.73 -17.12
N GLY A 313 -11.06 -6.00 -17.31
CA GLY A 313 -10.79 -6.54 -18.63
C GLY A 313 -10.05 -7.87 -18.61
N HIS A 314 -10.08 -8.49 -19.78
CA HIS A 314 -9.25 -9.65 -20.09
C HIS A 314 -7.99 -9.18 -20.79
N ILE A 315 -6.90 -9.86 -20.51
CA ILE A 315 -5.61 -9.62 -21.16
C ILE A 315 -5.28 -10.88 -21.95
N ASP A 316 -5.07 -10.76 -23.25
CA ASP A 316 -4.74 -11.86 -24.13
C ASP A 316 -3.38 -12.49 -23.80
N PRO A 317 -3.12 -13.74 -24.21
CA PRO A 317 -1.84 -14.42 -23.98
C PRO A 317 -0.65 -13.60 -24.46
N GLY A 318 0.34 -13.38 -23.58
CA GLY A 318 1.55 -12.63 -23.91
C GLY A 318 1.35 -11.12 -24.11
N MET A 319 0.12 -10.62 -23.95
CA MET A 319 -0.18 -9.20 -24.07
C MET A 319 -0.12 -8.50 -22.72
N SER A 320 -0.19 -7.16 -22.74
CA SER A 320 -0.22 -6.34 -21.52
C SER A 320 -1.25 -5.23 -21.63
N ARG A 321 -1.68 -4.74 -20.45
CA ARG A 321 -2.49 -3.53 -20.29
C ARG A 321 -1.73 -2.52 -19.47
N THR A 322 -1.68 -1.27 -19.93
CA THR A 322 -1.09 -0.14 -19.19
C THR A 322 -2.19 0.75 -18.62
N ILE A 323 -2.03 1.16 -17.36
CA ILE A 323 -2.91 2.06 -16.61
C ILE A 323 -2.06 3.23 -16.14
N ARG A 324 -2.57 4.45 -16.28
CA ARG A 324 -1.90 5.68 -15.92
C ARG A 324 -2.71 6.47 -14.91
N LEU A 325 -2.05 6.95 -13.85
CA LEU A 325 -2.65 7.81 -12.84
C LEU A 325 -1.68 8.96 -12.50
N ARG A 326 -2.25 10.06 -11.99
CA ARG A 326 -1.47 11.19 -11.49
C ARG A 326 -2.06 11.68 -10.18
N LEU A 327 -1.24 11.76 -9.14
CA LEU A 327 -1.56 12.33 -7.84
C LEU A 327 -0.78 13.64 -7.69
N THR A 328 -1.47 14.76 -7.56
CA THR A 328 -0.83 16.08 -7.62
C THR A 328 -1.50 17.10 -6.72
N GLY A 329 -0.73 18.05 -6.18
CA GLY A 329 -1.22 19.20 -5.44
C GLY A 329 -1.81 20.33 -6.31
N ALA A 330 -1.72 20.21 -7.63
CA ALA A 330 -2.22 21.20 -8.57
C ALA A 330 -3.32 20.64 -9.49
N GLY A 331 -4.29 21.47 -9.86
CA GLY A 331 -5.28 21.10 -10.88
C GLY A 331 -4.68 21.08 -12.29
N HIS A 332 -5.00 20.07 -13.08
CA HIS A 332 -4.58 19.94 -14.48
C HIS A 332 -5.76 19.77 -15.42
N ASN A 333 -5.75 20.50 -16.54
CA ASN A 333 -6.73 20.29 -17.61
C ASN A 333 -6.39 19.05 -18.45
N GLU A 334 -5.10 18.81 -18.70
CA GLU A 334 -4.57 17.67 -19.45
C GLU A 334 -3.53 16.90 -18.58
N PRO A 335 -3.98 16.12 -17.59
CA PRO A 335 -3.09 15.55 -16.59
C PRO A 335 -2.08 14.52 -17.14
N PHE A 336 -2.29 14.02 -18.35
CA PHE A 336 -1.44 12.99 -18.96
C PHE A 336 -0.62 13.46 -20.18
N ALA A 337 -0.67 14.76 -20.55
CA ALA A 337 0.02 15.29 -21.73
C ALA A 337 1.54 15.05 -21.71
N GLU A 338 2.18 15.21 -20.55
CA GLU A 338 3.64 15.05 -20.38
C GLU A 338 4.04 13.72 -19.73
N PHE A 339 3.09 12.79 -19.58
CA PHE A 339 3.26 11.57 -18.78
C PHE A 339 4.49 10.75 -19.18
N ASP A 340 4.60 10.37 -20.45
CA ASP A 340 5.69 9.54 -20.94
C ASP A 340 7.03 10.29 -20.98
N THR A 341 7.01 11.60 -21.21
CA THR A 341 8.20 12.47 -21.16
C THR A 341 8.79 12.50 -19.75
N ILE A 342 7.94 12.67 -18.71
CA ILE A 342 8.39 12.69 -17.32
C ILE A 342 8.97 11.32 -16.93
N PHE A 343 8.29 10.21 -17.27
CA PHE A 343 8.82 8.87 -17.00
C PHE A 343 10.17 8.64 -17.66
N THR A 344 10.32 8.98 -18.93
CA THR A 344 11.59 8.84 -19.68
C THR A 344 12.70 9.65 -19.02
N GLN A 345 12.40 10.88 -18.62
CA GLN A 345 13.37 11.75 -17.97
C GLN A 345 13.79 11.20 -16.60
N ARG A 346 12.84 10.77 -15.74
CA ARG A 346 13.15 10.26 -14.40
C ARG A 346 13.96 8.96 -14.47
N LEU A 347 13.66 8.09 -15.43
CA LEU A 347 14.45 6.87 -15.66
C LEU A 347 15.89 7.20 -16.08
N ALA A 348 16.08 8.11 -17.04
CA ALA A 348 17.40 8.53 -17.48
C ALA A 348 18.22 9.18 -16.34
N GLU A 349 17.59 9.97 -15.48
CA GLU A 349 18.23 10.58 -14.31
C GLU A 349 18.61 9.53 -13.24
N ALA A 350 17.77 8.50 -13.03
CA ALA A 350 18.07 7.36 -12.17
C ALA A 350 19.26 6.56 -12.72
N ASP A 351 19.30 6.30 -14.03
CA ASP A 351 20.42 5.63 -14.69
C ASP A 351 21.72 6.42 -14.54
N ALA A 352 21.67 7.73 -14.73
CA ALA A 352 22.85 8.60 -14.54
C ALA A 352 23.35 8.57 -13.09
N PHE A 353 22.43 8.56 -12.10
CA PHE A 353 22.77 8.46 -10.68
C PHE A 353 23.47 7.14 -10.36
N TYR A 354 22.88 6.01 -10.77
CA TYR A 354 23.46 4.69 -10.51
C TYR A 354 24.79 4.49 -11.23
N ASN A 355 24.91 4.92 -12.49
CA ASN A 355 26.17 4.87 -13.22
C ASN A 355 27.29 5.66 -12.51
N ALA A 356 26.96 6.77 -11.83
CA ALA A 356 27.93 7.59 -11.12
C ALA A 356 28.46 6.96 -9.81
N ILE A 357 27.68 6.05 -9.18
CA ILE A 357 28.05 5.39 -7.90
C ILE A 357 28.58 3.97 -8.10
N GLN A 358 28.31 3.34 -9.24
CA GLN A 358 28.77 2.00 -9.58
C GLN A 358 30.27 2.00 -9.90
N LYS A 359 30.98 0.97 -9.40
CA LYS A 359 32.40 0.84 -9.67
C LYS A 359 32.65 0.51 -11.14
N PRO A 360 33.72 1.05 -11.76
CA PRO A 360 34.16 0.61 -13.08
C PRO A 360 34.46 -0.90 -13.10
N GLY A 361 34.13 -1.57 -14.21
CA GLY A 361 34.43 -2.99 -14.42
C GLY A 361 33.37 -3.97 -13.95
N LEU A 362 32.25 -3.51 -13.34
CA LEU A 362 31.12 -4.37 -13.04
C LEU A 362 30.44 -4.81 -14.34
N SER A 363 30.07 -6.09 -14.40
CA SER A 363 29.16 -6.61 -15.44
C SER A 363 27.77 -6.00 -15.33
N GLU A 364 26.99 -6.09 -16.38
CA GLU A 364 25.59 -5.59 -16.36
C GLU A 364 24.73 -6.32 -15.31
N ASP A 365 25.00 -7.58 -15.04
CA ASP A 365 24.30 -8.34 -14.01
C ASP A 365 24.67 -7.88 -12.60
N GLU A 366 25.94 -7.67 -12.31
CA GLU A 366 26.41 -7.12 -11.02
C GLU A 366 25.85 -5.71 -10.77
N LYS A 367 25.76 -4.87 -11.80
CA LYS A 367 25.11 -3.57 -11.73
C LYS A 367 23.63 -3.68 -11.35
N ARG A 368 22.91 -4.64 -11.94
CA ARG A 368 21.51 -4.90 -11.62
C ARG A 368 21.33 -5.39 -10.19
N VAL A 369 22.14 -6.35 -9.75
CA VAL A 369 22.12 -6.85 -8.37
C VAL A 369 22.34 -5.73 -7.38
N GLN A 370 23.34 -4.86 -7.60
CA GLN A 370 23.59 -3.71 -6.73
C GLN A 370 22.40 -2.74 -6.71
N ARG A 371 21.83 -2.41 -7.87
CA ARG A 371 20.70 -1.49 -8.01
C ARG A 371 19.46 -2.03 -7.30
N GLN A 372 19.15 -3.31 -7.44
CA GLN A 372 18.04 -3.97 -6.75
C GLN A 372 18.26 -4.04 -5.24
N ALA A 373 19.47 -4.32 -4.77
CA ALA A 373 19.78 -4.30 -3.35
C ALA A 373 19.56 -2.92 -2.72
N LEU A 374 20.00 -1.85 -3.39
CA LEU A 374 19.77 -0.47 -2.96
C LEU A 374 18.29 -0.09 -3.05
N ALA A 375 17.58 -0.53 -4.08
CA ALA A 375 16.13 -0.36 -4.21
C ALA A 375 15.40 -1.03 -3.07
N GLY A 376 15.76 -2.27 -2.69
CA GLY A 376 15.21 -2.97 -1.54
C GLY A 376 15.29 -2.16 -0.27
N MET A 377 16.46 -1.61 0.05
CA MET A 377 16.65 -0.75 1.22
C MET A 377 15.82 0.55 1.18
N LEU A 378 15.57 1.08 -0.01
CA LEU A 378 14.78 2.31 -0.16
C LEU A 378 13.28 2.05 -0.11
N TRP A 379 12.81 0.92 -0.64
CA TRP A 379 11.41 0.50 -0.61
C TRP A 379 10.95 -0.01 0.76
N THR A 380 11.85 -0.53 1.59
CA THR A 380 11.51 -1.04 2.93
C THR A 380 11.35 0.04 3.99
N LYS A 381 11.52 1.31 3.62
CA LYS A 381 11.18 2.43 4.50
C LYS A 381 9.68 2.39 4.81
N GLN A 382 9.34 2.59 6.09
CA GLN A 382 7.95 2.63 6.50
C GLN A 382 7.71 3.72 7.55
N PHE A 383 6.54 4.29 7.52
CA PHE A 383 6.06 5.12 8.60
C PHE A 383 5.80 4.23 9.82
N PHE A 384 6.35 4.63 10.97
CA PHE A 384 6.14 3.95 12.23
C PHE A 384 5.63 4.93 13.26
N TYR A 385 4.40 4.68 13.71
CA TYR A 385 3.76 5.43 14.78
C TYR A 385 3.42 4.46 15.91
N TYR A 386 4.03 4.66 17.09
CA TYR A 386 3.73 3.86 18.26
C TYR A 386 3.91 4.69 19.53
N ASN A 387 2.81 4.98 20.20
CA ASN A 387 2.76 5.73 21.44
C ASN A 387 2.33 4.79 22.56
N ILE A 388 3.22 4.53 23.52
CA ILE A 388 2.99 3.56 24.60
C ILE A 388 1.89 4.06 25.55
N GLU A 389 1.81 5.34 25.86
CA GLU A 389 0.75 5.88 26.68
C GLU A 389 -0.63 5.64 26.07
N GLN A 390 -0.78 5.91 24.76
CA GLN A 390 -2.02 5.63 24.05
C GLN A 390 -2.33 4.13 23.99
N TRP A 391 -1.31 3.29 23.79
CA TRP A 391 -1.48 1.83 23.78
C TRP A 391 -1.97 1.31 25.13
N LEU A 392 -1.42 1.80 26.25
CA LEU A 392 -1.80 1.39 27.60
C LEU A 392 -3.20 1.84 28.01
N HIS A 393 -3.62 3.04 27.60
CA HIS A 393 -4.88 3.65 28.02
C HIS A 393 -6.02 3.50 27.01
N GLY A 394 -5.67 3.26 25.73
CA GLY A 394 -6.60 3.24 24.60
C GLY A 394 -7.02 4.66 24.18
N ASP A 395 -7.85 4.72 23.16
CA ASP A 395 -8.36 5.98 22.60
C ASP A 395 -9.75 6.31 23.16
N PRO A 396 -10.08 7.59 23.31
CA PRO A 396 -11.40 8.04 23.78
C PRO A 396 -12.57 7.49 22.94
N GLY A 397 -12.37 7.33 21.63
CA GLY A 397 -13.40 6.84 20.68
C GLY A 397 -13.66 5.33 20.68
N PHE A 398 -12.86 4.54 21.42
CA PHE A 398 -12.96 3.08 21.43
C PHE A 398 -13.32 2.51 22.80
N LYS A 399 -13.66 1.21 22.84
CA LYS A 399 -13.88 0.49 24.09
C LYS A 399 -12.63 0.55 24.96
N PRO A 400 -12.77 0.64 26.30
CA PRO A 400 -11.62 0.64 27.20
C PRO A 400 -10.72 -0.58 26.98
N VAL A 401 -9.41 -0.37 27.01
CA VAL A 401 -8.44 -1.45 26.89
C VAL A 401 -8.51 -2.42 28.07
N PRO A 402 -8.18 -3.72 27.90
CA PRO A 402 -8.13 -4.68 28.99
C PRO A 402 -7.18 -4.23 30.11
N LYS A 403 -7.58 -4.38 31.39
CA LYS A 403 -6.73 -4.03 32.55
C LYS A 403 -5.37 -4.73 32.54
N ARG A 404 -5.31 -5.95 32.00
CA ARG A 404 -4.10 -6.77 31.87
C ARG A 404 -3.02 -6.07 31.04
N ARG A 405 -3.39 -5.28 30.03
CA ARG A 405 -2.45 -4.49 29.20
C ARG A 405 -1.61 -3.52 30.03
N ARG A 406 -2.18 -2.93 31.08
CA ARG A 406 -1.48 -1.98 31.99
C ARG A 406 -0.49 -2.65 32.94
N GLN A 407 -0.50 -3.98 33.06
CA GLN A 407 0.35 -4.75 33.99
C GLN A 407 1.39 -5.60 33.28
N GLY A 408 1.33 -5.66 31.95
CA GLY A 408 2.21 -6.47 31.13
C GLY A 408 3.35 -5.68 30.50
N ARG A 409 3.73 -6.14 29.33
CA ARG A 409 4.72 -5.53 28.45
C ARG A 409 4.43 -4.03 28.24
N ASN A 410 5.48 -3.23 28.15
CA ASN A 410 5.45 -1.78 27.95
C ASN A 410 4.90 -0.94 29.12
N SER A 411 4.44 -1.52 30.24
CA SER A 411 3.91 -0.75 31.36
C SER A 411 4.91 0.25 31.98
N GLU A 412 6.21 -0.02 31.85
CA GLU A 412 7.30 0.83 32.37
C GLU A 412 7.84 1.82 31.34
N TRP A 413 7.37 1.76 30.09
CA TRP A 413 7.87 2.57 28.96
C TRP A 413 6.91 3.69 28.53
N GLN A 414 6.13 4.24 29.43
CA GLN A 414 5.07 5.21 29.14
C GLN A 414 5.52 6.46 28.36
N HIS A 415 6.79 6.82 28.46
CA HIS A 415 7.39 7.95 27.76
C HIS A 415 7.82 7.65 26.32
N LEU A 416 7.74 6.39 25.87
CA LEU A 416 8.13 6.03 24.51
C LEU A 416 7.05 6.46 23.52
N ASN A 417 7.44 7.31 22.58
CA ASN A 417 6.61 7.79 21.49
C ASN A 417 7.45 7.78 20.22
N ASN A 418 7.11 6.88 19.30
CA ASN A 418 7.71 6.79 17.97
C ASN A 418 6.77 7.40 16.93
N PHE A 419 7.30 8.30 16.13
CA PHE A 419 6.59 8.98 15.06
C PHE A 419 7.61 9.41 13.99
N ASP A 420 8.01 8.46 13.13
CA ASP A 420 9.01 8.71 12.10
C ASP A 420 8.96 7.67 10.96
N ILE A 421 9.71 7.96 9.90
CA ILE A 421 10.01 6.97 8.87
C ILE A 421 11.23 6.17 9.33
N ILE A 422 11.05 4.87 9.44
CA ILE A 422 12.11 3.91 9.75
C ILE A 422 12.46 3.06 8.51
N SER A 423 13.63 2.43 8.52
CA SER A 423 14.15 1.52 7.47
C SER A 423 14.87 0.35 8.10
#